data_e5734d918a8209bcd07aad86d38032ff
#
_entry.id   e5734d918a8209bcd07aad86d38032ff
#
_cell.length_a   1.000
_cell.length_b   1.000
_cell.length_c   1.000
_cell.angle_alpha   90.00
_cell.angle_beta   90.00
_cell.angle_gamma   90.00
#
_symmetry.space_group_name_H-M   'P 1'
#
loop_
_entity.id
_entity.type
_entity.pdbx_description
1 polymer ?
#
loop_
_entity_poly.entity_id
_entity_poly.type
_entity_poly.pdbx_seq_one_letter_code
_entity_poly.pdbx_strand_id
1 'polypeptide(L)'
;MKKSVKFALLGLAAAGALLMAGCGDDKGAAKSAASGEAQQGQLMETIKKRGKIIVGTSSGYPPYVFVDSGSADKKVIGLDIEMCQQLADKLGVKMEVQDMGFSALLSSVTAGKVDIAVGGVSPTPEREKVMAFSDKYLPTEQKLLVLKKNQHVYKTAADLKGKTIGAEKSTTQEATAQKVEGAKALGLSSVPDAILQLKNEKLDGIVLEGVVAKQYLIFNDDLALADVQFEGAKKVSSVAMKK
;
A
#
# COMPACT_ATOMS: atom_id res chain seq x y z
N MET A 1 -56.76 37.69 7.70
CA MET A 1 -56.73 38.55 8.92
C MET A 1 -55.28 38.60 9.35
N LYS A 2 -54.61 39.72 9.12
CA LYS A 2 -54.14 40.69 10.12
C LYS A 2 -53.17 40.00 11.14
N LYS A 3 -51.93 40.39 11.41
CA LYS A 3 -51.24 41.69 11.29
C LYS A 3 -49.73 41.48 11.40
N SER A 4 -49.03 42.25 10.65
CA SER A 4 -47.65 42.67 10.80
C SER A 4 -47.38 43.32 12.17
N VAL A 5 -46.12 43.30 12.65
CA VAL A 5 -45.48 44.50 13.19
C VAL A 5 -43.96 44.39 13.04
N LYS A 6 -43.41 45.43 12.46
CA LYS A 6 -42.02 45.87 12.30
C LYS A 6 -41.53 46.53 13.59
N PHE A 7 -40.21 46.65 13.75
CA PHE A 7 -39.46 47.85 14.11
C PHE A 7 -38.05 47.40 14.50
N ALA A 8 -36.98 47.61 13.84
CA ALA A 8 -36.31 48.84 13.40
C ALA A 8 -35.44 49.50 14.51
N LEU A 9 -34.19 49.53 14.16
CA LEU A 9 -33.22 50.64 14.15
C LEU A 9 -32.26 50.88 15.33
N LEU A 10 -31.08 51.08 14.89
CA LEU A 10 -29.99 52.09 15.17
C LEU A 10 -29.11 51.75 16.39
N GLY A 11 -27.83 51.93 16.31
CA GLY A 11 -26.89 52.62 15.47
C GLY A 11 -25.50 52.52 16.02
N LEU A 12 -24.63 52.80 15.13
CA LEU A 12 -23.44 53.69 15.13
C LEU A 12 -22.21 53.23 15.99
N ALA A 13 -21.16 52.82 15.35
CA ALA A 13 -19.97 53.50 14.82
C ALA A 13 -18.88 53.84 15.87
N ALA A 14 -17.70 53.39 15.57
CA ALA A 14 -16.41 54.05 15.44
C ALA A 14 -15.29 53.03 15.54
N ALA A 15 -14.57 52.75 14.47
CA ALA A 15 -13.37 53.41 14.00
C ALA A 15 -12.17 53.24 14.95
N GLY A 16 -11.19 52.50 14.50
CA GLY A 16 -9.87 52.40 15.09
C GLY A 16 -8.96 51.57 14.23
N ALA A 17 -8.19 52.19 13.41
CA ALA A 17 -7.33 51.69 12.36
C ALA A 17 -6.02 51.06 12.85
N LEU A 18 -5.46 50.24 11.95
CA LEU A 18 -4.04 50.02 11.62
C LEU A 18 -3.13 49.33 12.66
N LEU A 19 -2.51 48.25 12.24
CA LEU A 19 -1.21 48.10 11.59
C LEU A 19 -0.87 46.63 11.47
N MET A 20 -0.70 46.18 10.20
CA MET A 20 0.55 45.68 9.62
C MET A 20 1.40 44.74 10.46
N ALA A 21 1.51 43.58 9.96
CA ALA A 21 2.68 42.80 9.52
C ALA A 21 2.30 41.34 9.58
N GLY A 22 2.23 40.61 8.55
CA GLY A 22 3.26 40.08 7.71
C GLY A 22 3.92 38.87 8.33
N CYS A 23 3.94 37.80 7.55
CA CYS A 23 4.63 36.51 7.73
C CYS A 23 3.68 35.40 8.18
N GLY A 24 3.42 34.52 7.27
CA GLY A 24 4.24 33.41 6.84
C GLY A 24 3.45 32.18 7.06
N ASP A 25 3.11 31.52 6.00
CA ASP A 25 2.51 30.20 5.90
C ASP A 25 3.27 29.11 6.65
N ASP A 26 2.97 28.92 7.93
CA ASP A 26 3.41 27.74 8.69
C ASP A 26 2.27 27.04 9.46
N LYS A 27 1.02 27.48 9.26
CA LYS A 27 -0.14 26.90 9.97
C LYS A 27 -0.69 25.63 9.33
N GLY A 28 -0.26 25.29 8.10
CA GLY A 28 -0.73 24.08 7.40
C GLY A 28 -0.03 22.81 7.90
N ALA A 29 1.27 22.87 8.09
CA ALA A 29 2.07 21.71 8.53
C ALA A 29 1.81 21.35 10.00
N ALA A 30 1.68 22.36 10.88
CA ALA A 30 1.41 22.14 12.30
C ALA A 30 0.01 21.55 12.58
N LYS A 31 -1.01 21.94 11.79
CA LYS A 31 -2.37 21.36 11.90
C LYS A 31 -2.42 19.93 11.40
N SER A 32 -1.68 19.58 10.34
CA SER A 32 -1.62 18.22 9.81
C SER A 32 -0.89 17.27 10.76
N ALA A 33 0.20 17.72 11.40
CA ALA A 33 0.92 16.92 12.39
C ALA A 33 0.08 16.69 13.67
N ALA A 34 -0.54 17.72 14.21
CA ALA A 34 -1.37 17.61 15.42
C ALA A 34 -2.63 16.71 15.20
N SER A 35 -3.23 16.74 14.01
CA SER A 35 -4.35 15.83 13.70
C SER A 35 -3.90 14.36 13.55
N GLY A 36 -2.71 14.13 13.00
CA GLY A 36 -2.13 12.80 12.87
C GLY A 36 -1.79 12.16 14.23
N GLU A 37 -1.19 12.93 15.13
CA GLU A 37 -0.88 12.45 16.50
C GLU A 37 -2.14 12.13 17.30
N ALA A 38 -3.18 12.95 17.21
CA ALA A 38 -4.45 12.71 17.88
C ALA A 38 -5.14 11.42 17.37
N GLN A 39 -5.10 11.16 16.07
CA GLN A 39 -5.68 9.94 15.49
C GLN A 39 -4.87 8.67 15.80
N GLN A 40 -3.55 8.77 15.82
CA GLN A 40 -2.68 7.66 16.23
C GLN A 40 -2.89 7.32 17.70
N GLY A 41 -3.04 8.30 18.56
CA GLY A 41 -3.41 8.11 19.98
C GLY A 41 -4.73 7.36 20.12
N GLN A 42 -5.74 7.73 19.35
CA GLN A 42 -7.07 7.10 19.38
C GLN A 42 -7.05 5.65 18.86
N LEU A 43 -6.28 5.35 17.81
CA LEU A 43 -6.10 4.00 17.32
C LEU A 43 -5.45 3.11 18.38
N MET A 44 -4.40 3.59 19.04
CA MET A 44 -3.68 2.89 20.08
C MET A 44 -4.59 2.57 21.27
N GLU A 45 -5.39 3.54 21.73
CA GLU A 45 -6.38 3.32 22.81
C GLU A 45 -7.42 2.28 22.43
N THR A 46 -7.91 2.32 21.19
CA THR A 46 -8.89 1.37 20.66
C THR A 46 -8.32 -0.06 20.67
N ILE A 47 -7.06 -0.24 20.20
CA ILE A 47 -6.36 -1.53 20.20
C ILE A 47 -6.22 -2.06 21.64
N LYS A 48 -5.74 -1.23 22.56
CA LYS A 48 -5.55 -1.61 23.98
C LYS A 48 -6.88 -1.98 24.66
N LYS A 49 -7.92 -1.17 24.46
CA LYS A 49 -9.26 -1.43 25.04
C LYS A 49 -9.87 -2.72 24.49
N ARG A 50 -9.64 -3.03 23.21
CA ARG A 50 -10.12 -4.26 22.58
C ARG A 50 -9.29 -5.50 22.98
N GLY A 51 -8.05 -5.29 23.44
CA GLY A 51 -7.11 -6.37 23.82
C GLY A 51 -6.53 -7.13 22.63
N LYS A 52 -6.69 -6.60 21.40
CA LYS A 52 -6.12 -7.18 20.19
C LYS A 52 -5.85 -6.13 19.13
N ILE A 53 -4.80 -6.38 18.31
CA ILE A 53 -4.52 -5.65 17.07
C ILE A 53 -4.95 -6.49 15.86
N ILE A 54 -5.67 -5.88 14.92
CA ILE A 54 -6.11 -6.53 13.69
C ILE A 54 -5.16 -6.12 12.57
N VAL A 55 -4.41 -7.10 12.08
CA VAL A 55 -3.39 -6.95 11.02
C VAL A 55 -3.98 -7.46 9.71
N GLY A 56 -4.21 -6.56 8.76
CA GLY A 56 -4.59 -6.92 7.40
C GLY A 56 -3.34 -7.22 6.54
N THR A 57 -3.46 -8.19 5.65
CA THR A 57 -2.39 -8.53 4.71
C THR A 57 -2.93 -9.15 3.42
N SER A 58 -2.05 -9.31 2.42
CA SER A 58 -2.30 -10.08 1.20
C SER A 58 -1.18 -11.10 1.04
N SER A 59 -1.48 -12.37 1.32
CA SER A 59 -0.50 -13.46 1.29
C SER A 59 -0.08 -13.82 -0.14
N GLY A 60 1.04 -14.60 -0.27
CA GLY A 60 1.63 -14.90 -1.57
C GLY A 60 2.70 -13.89 -1.99
N TYR A 61 3.22 -13.12 -1.04
CA TYR A 61 4.23 -12.08 -1.25
C TYR A 61 5.49 -12.30 -0.37
N PRO A 62 6.18 -13.47 -0.55
CA PRO A 62 7.38 -13.78 0.24
C PRO A 62 8.52 -12.79 -0.08
N PRO A 63 9.41 -12.44 0.88
CA PRO A 63 9.46 -12.93 2.25
C PRO A 63 8.59 -12.13 3.23
N TYR A 64 7.82 -11.13 2.77
CA TYR A 64 7.01 -10.28 3.63
C TYR A 64 5.88 -11.06 4.30
N VAL A 65 4.99 -11.65 3.49
CA VAL A 65 3.82 -12.41 3.94
C VAL A 65 3.55 -13.56 2.98
N PHE A 66 3.40 -14.75 3.50
CA PHE A 66 3.08 -15.95 2.70
C PHE A 66 2.47 -17.04 3.59
N VAL A 67 1.81 -18.00 2.97
CA VAL A 67 1.24 -19.15 3.67
C VAL A 67 2.32 -20.19 3.88
N ASP A 68 2.50 -20.65 5.11
CA ASP A 68 3.33 -21.81 5.43
C ASP A 68 2.65 -23.09 4.92
N SER A 69 3.11 -23.57 3.77
CA SER A 69 2.60 -24.81 3.17
C SER A 69 2.97 -26.07 3.95
N GLY A 70 3.99 -25.98 4.82
CA GLY A 70 4.44 -27.09 5.66
C GLY A 70 3.64 -27.25 6.96
N SER A 71 2.87 -26.23 7.37
CA SER A 71 2.02 -26.29 8.54
C SER A 71 0.62 -26.84 8.21
N ALA A 72 0.08 -27.67 9.12
CA ALA A 72 -1.28 -28.19 8.97
C ALA A 72 -2.34 -27.07 8.94
N ASP A 73 -2.11 -26.01 9.70
CA ASP A 73 -3.02 -24.87 9.88
C ASP A 73 -2.88 -23.81 8.77
N LYS A 74 -1.96 -24.02 7.81
CA LYS A 74 -1.66 -23.05 6.71
C LYS A 74 -1.53 -21.62 7.22
N LYS A 75 -0.74 -21.43 8.27
CA LYS A 75 -0.55 -20.13 8.90
C LYS A 75 0.06 -19.11 7.92
N VAL A 76 -0.38 -17.88 8.02
CA VAL A 76 0.27 -16.75 7.36
C VAL A 76 1.50 -16.38 8.20
N ILE A 77 2.67 -16.38 7.56
CA ILE A 77 3.97 -16.10 8.17
C ILE A 77 4.76 -15.11 7.29
N GLY A 78 5.91 -14.69 7.78
CA GLY A 78 6.85 -13.83 7.05
C GLY A 78 7.34 -12.66 7.87
N LEU A 79 8.26 -11.89 7.29
CA LEU A 79 8.92 -10.76 7.94
C LEU A 79 7.91 -9.78 8.58
N ASP A 80 6.88 -9.42 7.83
CA ASP A 80 5.91 -8.42 8.27
C ASP A 80 4.99 -8.99 9.37
N ILE A 81 4.71 -10.29 9.35
CA ILE A 81 3.93 -10.96 10.41
C ILE A 81 4.73 -11.01 11.70
N GLU A 82 6.01 -11.37 11.64
CA GLU A 82 6.91 -11.36 12.80
C GLU A 82 7.05 -9.95 13.40
N MET A 83 7.20 -8.94 12.56
CA MET A 83 7.25 -7.54 12.99
C MET A 83 5.94 -7.13 13.71
N CYS A 84 4.79 -7.53 13.19
CA CYS A 84 3.49 -7.24 13.80
C CYS A 84 3.28 -8.01 15.08
N GLN A 85 3.78 -9.26 15.20
CA GLN A 85 3.73 -10.02 16.45
C GLN A 85 4.54 -9.33 17.53
N GLN A 86 5.77 -8.89 17.24
CA GLN A 86 6.58 -8.12 18.19
C GLN A 86 5.90 -6.81 18.62
N LEU A 87 5.18 -6.15 17.70
CA LEU A 87 4.40 -4.97 18.04
C LEU A 87 3.26 -5.31 19.00
N ALA A 88 2.51 -6.37 18.73
CA ALA A 88 1.42 -6.84 19.59
C ALA A 88 1.92 -7.19 21.00
N ASP A 89 3.05 -7.89 21.08
CA ASP A 89 3.69 -8.27 22.36
C ASP A 89 4.10 -7.03 23.16
N LYS A 90 4.72 -6.03 22.52
CA LYS A 90 5.07 -4.75 23.16
C LYS A 90 3.85 -3.95 23.64
N LEU A 91 2.72 -4.08 22.97
CA LEU A 91 1.46 -3.44 23.34
C LEU A 91 0.69 -4.24 24.43
N GLY A 92 1.10 -5.48 24.71
CA GLY A 92 0.40 -6.37 25.63
C GLY A 92 -0.96 -6.83 25.11
N VAL A 93 -1.12 -6.98 23.78
CA VAL A 93 -2.37 -7.37 23.13
C VAL A 93 -2.18 -8.60 22.23
N LYS A 94 -3.28 -9.28 21.90
CA LYS A 94 -3.25 -10.40 20.94
C LYS A 94 -3.15 -9.86 19.49
N MET A 95 -2.49 -10.59 18.60
CA MET A 95 -2.53 -10.35 17.16
C MET A 95 -3.62 -11.20 16.51
N GLU A 96 -4.40 -10.58 15.62
CA GLU A 96 -5.34 -11.25 14.72
C GLU A 96 -4.96 -10.89 13.29
N VAL A 97 -4.65 -11.88 12.45
CA VAL A 97 -4.28 -11.69 11.05
C VAL A 97 -5.52 -11.89 10.17
N GLN A 98 -5.79 -10.95 9.27
CA GLN A 98 -6.83 -11.04 8.26
C GLN A 98 -6.18 -11.02 6.87
N ASP A 99 -6.17 -12.18 6.20
CA ASP A 99 -5.64 -12.35 4.86
C ASP A 99 -6.73 -12.10 3.81
N MET A 100 -6.42 -11.25 2.81
CA MET A 100 -7.36 -10.88 1.76
C MET A 100 -6.62 -10.35 0.53
N GLY A 101 -7.28 -10.28 -0.63
CA GLY A 101 -6.67 -9.67 -1.82
C GLY A 101 -6.28 -8.20 -1.60
N PHE A 102 -5.20 -7.74 -2.24
CA PHE A 102 -4.57 -6.44 -1.98
C PHE A 102 -5.51 -5.25 -2.15
N SER A 103 -6.40 -5.27 -3.16
CA SER A 103 -7.41 -4.22 -3.33
C SER A 103 -8.39 -4.13 -2.13
N ALA A 104 -8.79 -5.29 -1.59
CA ALA A 104 -9.67 -5.35 -0.42
C ALA A 104 -8.91 -4.90 0.84
N LEU A 105 -7.62 -5.21 0.95
CA LEU A 105 -6.75 -4.77 2.03
C LEU A 105 -6.70 -3.24 2.11
N LEU A 106 -6.42 -2.55 1.01
CA LEU A 106 -6.39 -1.08 0.97
C LEU A 106 -7.74 -0.46 1.38
N SER A 107 -8.85 -1.07 0.91
CA SER A 107 -10.20 -0.62 1.28
C SER A 107 -10.50 -0.88 2.76
N SER A 108 -10.00 -1.98 3.33
CA SER A 108 -10.20 -2.34 4.75
C SER A 108 -9.46 -1.39 5.69
N VAL A 109 -8.25 -0.93 5.31
CA VAL A 109 -7.51 0.11 6.06
C VAL A 109 -8.30 1.40 6.10
N THR A 110 -8.71 1.92 4.95
CA THR A 110 -9.44 3.19 4.88
C THR A 110 -10.77 3.14 5.62
N ALA A 111 -11.45 2.00 5.60
CA ALA A 111 -12.68 1.77 6.34
C ALA A 111 -12.46 1.52 7.85
N GLY A 112 -11.21 1.33 8.31
CA GLY A 112 -10.91 0.98 9.71
C GLY A 112 -11.36 -0.43 10.11
N LYS A 113 -11.50 -1.35 9.15
CA LYS A 113 -11.82 -2.77 9.41
C LYS A 113 -10.59 -3.53 9.91
N VAL A 114 -9.42 -3.13 9.51
CA VAL A 114 -8.12 -3.54 10.06
C VAL A 114 -7.45 -2.32 10.69
N ASP A 115 -6.63 -2.55 11.71
CA ASP A 115 -5.91 -1.47 12.39
C ASP A 115 -4.69 -1.03 11.57
N ILE A 116 -3.95 -2.01 11.06
CA ILE A 116 -2.77 -1.83 10.23
C ILE A 116 -2.79 -2.79 9.04
N ALA A 117 -2.12 -2.39 7.96
CA ALA A 117 -1.89 -3.24 6.81
C ALA A 117 -0.40 -3.37 6.53
N VAL A 118 0.02 -4.59 6.25
CA VAL A 118 1.40 -5.00 5.94
C VAL A 118 1.44 -5.91 4.72
N GLY A 119 2.62 -6.21 4.20
CA GLY A 119 2.81 -7.01 2.99
C GLY A 119 3.40 -6.19 1.86
N GLY A 120 4.47 -5.42 2.14
CA GLY A 120 5.14 -4.62 1.14
C GLY A 120 4.32 -3.41 0.67
N VAL A 121 3.48 -2.82 1.52
CA VAL A 121 2.64 -1.67 1.17
C VAL A 121 3.51 -0.42 0.99
N SER A 122 3.44 0.20 -0.19
CA SER A 122 4.17 1.46 -0.44
C SER A 122 3.30 2.67 -0.19
N PRO A 123 3.84 3.72 0.46
CA PRO A 123 3.23 5.03 0.43
C PRO A 123 3.30 5.59 -1.01
N THR A 124 2.18 6.04 -1.52
CA THR A 124 2.08 6.81 -2.76
C THR A 124 1.30 8.08 -2.48
N PRO A 125 1.48 9.16 -3.28
CA PRO A 125 0.74 10.40 -3.06
C PRO A 125 -0.78 10.22 -3.00
N GLU A 126 -1.33 9.26 -3.76
CA GLU A 126 -2.75 8.93 -3.75
C GLU A 126 -3.17 8.25 -2.44
N ARG A 127 -2.36 7.29 -1.97
CA ARG A 127 -2.63 6.56 -0.72
C ARG A 127 -2.45 7.46 0.51
N GLU A 128 -1.44 8.33 0.50
CA GLU A 128 -1.20 9.29 1.58
C GLU A 128 -2.33 10.30 1.78
N LYS A 129 -3.20 10.50 0.78
CA LYS A 129 -4.42 11.31 0.94
C LYS A 129 -5.44 10.67 1.89
N VAL A 130 -5.49 9.33 1.96
CA VAL A 130 -6.54 8.58 2.65
C VAL A 130 -6.03 7.60 3.72
N MET A 131 -4.71 7.41 3.80
CA MET A 131 -4.03 6.53 4.75
C MET A 131 -2.86 7.26 5.40
N ALA A 132 -2.51 6.87 6.62
CA ALA A 132 -1.25 7.20 7.26
C ALA A 132 -0.26 6.04 7.09
N PHE A 133 1.03 6.34 7.18
CA PHE A 133 2.11 5.37 7.00
C PHE A 133 3.15 5.50 8.11
N SER A 134 3.75 4.37 8.48
CA SER A 134 4.94 4.36 9.32
C SER A 134 6.17 4.87 8.56
N ASP A 135 7.28 4.97 9.24
CA ASP A 135 8.59 5.07 8.61
C ASP A 135 8.80 3.92 7.63
N LYS A 136 9.63 4.19 6.62
CA LYS A 136 10.00 3.24 5.56
C LYS A 136 10.98 2.22 6.12
N TYR A 137 10.68 0.91 6.01
CA TYR A 137 11.54 -0.12 6.61
C TYR A 137 12.32 -0.96 5.60
N LEU A 138 11.87 -1.06 4.34
CA LEU A 138 12.57 -1.87 3.32
C LEU A 138 12.54 -1.18 1.95
N PRO A 139 13.71 -0.71 1.45
CA PRO A 139 13.83 -0.25 0.06
C PRO A 139 13.98 -1.44 -0.88
N THR A 140 13.35 -1.38 -2.04
CA THR A 140 13.42 -2.39 -3.09
C THR A 140 13.21 -1.76 -4.46
N GLU A 141 13.22 -2.56 -5.52
CA GLU A 141 12.89 -2.13 -6.87
C GLU A 141 12.03 -3.16 -7.58
N GLN A 142 11.28 -2.70 -8.56
CA GLN A 142 10.45 -3.56 -9.40
C GLN A 142 11.26 -4.18 -10.52
N LYS A 143 11.02 -5.44 -10.81
CA LYS A 143 11.67 -6.25 -11.84
C LYS A 143 10.63 -6.96 -12.69
N LEU A 144 11.03 -7.38 -13.88
CA LEU A 144 10.23 -8.22 -14.75
C LEU A 144 10.59 -9.69 -14.52
N LEU A 145 9.65 -10.47 -13.99
CA LEU A 145 9.74 -11.92 -13.91
C LEU A 145 9.16 -12.53 -15.18
N VAL A 146 9.87 -13.48 -15.78
CA VAL A 146 9.53 -14.12 -17.06
C VAL A 146 9.76 -15.61 -16.99
N LEU A 147 9.26 -16.36 -17.97
CA LEU A 147 9.72 -17.73 -18.18
C LEU A 147 11.22 -17.73 -18.53
N LYS A 148 11.96 -18.70 -18.03
CA LYS A 148 13.43 -18.81 -18.21
C LYS A 148 13.84 -18.76 -19.69
N LYS A 149 13.06 -19.36 -20.58
CA LYS A 149 13.28 -19.30 -22.03
C LYS A 149 13.28 -17.88 -22.60
N ASN A 150 12.64 -16.92 -21.89
CA ASN A 150 12.52 -15.52 -22.29
C ASN A 150 13.48 -14.58 -21.54
N GLN A 151 14.37 -15.09 -20.68
CA GLN A 151 15.23 -14.28 -19.82
C GLN A 151 16.01 -13.21 -20.58
N HIS A 152 16.55 -13.55 -21.76
CA HIS A 152 17.39 -12.66 -22.57
C HIS A 152 16.65 -12.06 -23.77
N VAL A 153 15.34 -12.32 -23.89
CA VAL A 153 14.50 -11.79 -24.98
C VAL A 153 14.16 -10.32 -24.71
N TYR A 154 13.80 -9.98 -23.47
CA TYR A 154 13.41 -8.62 -23.08
C TYR A 154 14.56 -7.95 -22.35
N LYS A 155 15.13 -6.89 -22.94
CA LYS A 155 16.25 -6.11 -22.38
C LYS A 155 15.84 -4.71 -21.96
N THR A 156 14.82 -4.16 -22.60
CA THR A 156 14.28 -2.82 -22.36
C THR A 156 12.77 -2.86 -22.26
N ALA A 157 12.15 -1.81 -21.70
CA ALA A 157 10.69 -1.68 -21.68
C ALA A 157 10.09 -1.65 -23.09
N ALA A 158 10.81 -1.15 -24.11
CA ALA A 158 10.36 -1.11 -25.48
C ALA A 158 10.16 -2.51 -26.09
N ASP A 159 10.93 -3.52 -25.64
CA ASP A 159 10.78 -4.91 -26.11
C ASP A 159 9.47 -5.56 -25.66
N LEU A 160 8.76 -4.90 -24.75
CA LEU A 160 7.48 -5.36 -24.22
C LEU A 160 6.28 -4.86 -25.06
N LYS A 161 6.51 -4.11 -26.12
CA LYS A 161 5.44 -3.67 -27.04
C LYS A 161 4.69 -4.88 -27.63
N GLY A 162 3.36 -4.85 -27.51
CA GLY A 162 2.49 -5.95 -27.93
C GLY A 162 2.44 -7.13 -26.96
N LYS A 163 3.18 -7.09 -25.84
CA LYS A 163 3.24 -8.15 -24.83
C LYS A 163 2.19 -7.96 -23.76
N THR A 164 1.78 -9.06 -23.12
CA THR A 164 0.86 -9.03 -21.99
C THR A 164 1.64 -9.13 -20.67
N ILE A 165 1.62 -8.06 -19.89
CA ILE A 165 2.37 -7.95 -18.63
C ILE A 165 1.40 -7.99 -17.45
N GLY A 166 1.58 -8.98 -16.59
CA GLY A 166 0.77 -9.18 -15.40
C GLY A 166 1.30 -8.37 -14.19
N ALA A 167 0.39 -8.01 -13.32
CA ALA A 167 0.70 -7.53 -11.97
C ALA A 167 -0.52 -7.75 -11.06
N GLU A 168 -0.33 -7.77 -9.75
CA GLU A 168 -1.48 -7.79 -8.83
C GLU A 168 -2.21 -6.45 -8.87
N LYS A 169 -3.54 -6.48 -8.87
CA LYS A 169 -4.42 -5.30 -8.95
C LYS A 169 -4.18 -4.31 -7.82
N SER A 170 -4.31 -3.02 -8.13
CA SER A 170 -4.19 -1.89 -7.19
C SER A 170 -2.79 -1.70 -6.60
N THR A 171 -1.79 -2.38 -7.17
CA THR A 171 -0.39 -2.26 -6.75
C THR A 171 0.37 -1.20 -7.55
N THR A 172 1.52 -0.80 -7.03
CA THR A 172 2.48 0.03 -7.79
C THR A 172 3.07 -0.72 -8.97
N GLN A 173 3.09 -2.04 -8.92
CA GLN A 173 3.54 -2.92 -10.01
C GLN A 173 2.55 -2.88 -11.18
N GLU A 174 1.25 -2.90 -10.90
CA GLU A 174 0.23 -2.71 -11.95
C GLU A 174 0.38 -1.34 -12.61
N ALA A 175 0.57 -0.28 -11.80
CA ALA A 175 0.81 1.07 -12.35
C ALA A 175 2.09 1.14 -13.21
N THR A 176 3.14 0.37 -12.86
CA THR A 176 4.35 0.26 -13.68
C THR A 176 4.08 -0.50 -14.97
N ALA A 177 3.35 -1.62 -14.93
CA ALA A 177 2.98 -2.36 -16.13
C ALA A 177 2.13 -1.52 -17.09
N GLN A 178 1.20 -0.71 -16.56
CA GLN A 178 0.36 0.20 -17.35
C GLN A 178 1.13 1.33 -18.05
N LYS A 179 2.31 1.70 -17.54
CA LYS A 179 3.17 2.73 -18.15
C LYS A 179 4.04 2.21 -19.29
N VAL A 180 4.11 0.90 -19.48
CA VAL A 180 4.89 0.31 -20.59
C VAL A 180 4.17 0.56 -21.90
N GLU A 181 4.78 1.41 -22.75
CA GLU A 181 4.18 1.82 -24.00
C GLU A 181 3.92 0.64 -24.94
N GLY A 182 2.69 0.53 -25.41
CA GLY A 182 2.26 -0.53 -26.32
C GLY A 182 2.15 -1.93 -25.72
N ALA A 183 2.41 -2.12 -24.43
CA ALA A 183 2.12 -3.37 -23.74
C ALA A 183 0.66 -3.42 -23.25
N LYS A 184 0.14 -4.63 -23.07
CA LYS A 184 -1.15 -4.88 -22.44
C LYS A 184 -0.93 -5.21 -20.97
N ALA A 185 -1.26 -4.30 -20.08
CA ALA A 185 -1.24 -4.57 -18.63
C ALA A 185 -2.46 -5.39 -18.23
N LEU A 186 -2.24 -6.46 -17.46
CA LEU A 186 -3.29 -7.33 -16.93
C LEU A 186 -3.20 -7.39 -15.39
N GLY A 187 -4.23 -6.86 -14.72
CA GLY A 187 -4.34 -6.92 -13.26
C GLY A 187 -4.89 -8.26 -12.79
N LEU A 188 -4.15 -8.98 -11.95
CA LEU A 188 -4.49 -10.29 -11.40
C LEU A 188 -4.99 -10.16 -9.96
N SER A 189 -5.64 -11.21 -9.46
CA SER A 189 -6.18 -11.25 -8.10
C SER A 189 -5.10 -11.39 -7.03
N SER A 190 -3.99 -12.06 -7.36
CA SER A 190 -2.87 -12.33 -6.46
C SER A 190 -1.59 -12.62 -7.26
N VAL A 191 -0.44 -12.56 -6.59
CA VAL A 191 0.84 -12.96 -7.20
C VAL A 191 0.89 -14.46 -7.54
N PRO A 192 0.44 -15.39 -6.69
CA PRO A 192 0.36 -16.81 -7.08
C PRO A 192 -0.45 -17.06 -8.35
N ASP A 193 -1.58 -16.36 -8.52
CA ASP A 193 -2.38 -16.44 -9.76
C ASP A 193 -1.60 -15.91 -10.97
N ALA A 194 -0.88 -14.80 -10.82
CA ALA A 194 -0.03 -14.27 -11.88
C ALA A 194 1.08 -15.26 -12.27
N ILE A 195 1.73 -15.91 -11.29
CA ILE A 195 2.76 -16.94 -11.53
C ILE A 195 2.16 -18.11 -12.33
N LEU A 196 0.98 -18.58 -11.95
CA LEU A 196 0.31 -19.66 -12.66
C LEU A 196 -0.01 -19.26 -14.11
N GLN A 197 -0.48 -18.05 -14.34
CA GLN A 197 -0.78 -17.57 -15.69
C GLN A 197 0.49 -17.37 -16.54
N LEU A 198 1.61 -16.93 -15.93
CA LEU A 198 2.90 -16.85 -16.60
C LEU A 198 3.39 -18.24 -17.04
N LYS A 199 3.33 -19.25 -16.14
CA LYS A 199 3.70 -20.63 -16.45
C LYS A 199 2.84 -21.25 -17.55
N ASN A 200 1.57 -20.85 -17.64
CA ASN A 200 0.65 -21.26 -18.70
C ASN A 200 0.75 -20.40 -19.97
N GLU A 201 1.78 -19.57 -20.08
CA GLU A 201 2.06 -18.68 -21.23
C GLU A 201 0.92 -17.71 -21.59
N LYS A 202 0.04 -17.42 -20.64
CA LYS A 202 -1.01 -16.39 -20.78
C LYS A 202 -0.49 -14.98 -20.53
N LEU A 203 0.69 -14.87 -19.93
CA LEU A 203 1.45 -13.64 -19.71
C LEU A 203 2.84 -13.81 -20.31
N ASP A 204 3.38 -12.71 -20.85
CA ASP A 204 4.77 -12.64 -21.31
C ASP A 204 5.72 -12.30 -20.15
N GLY A 205 5.23 -11.67 -19.09
CA GLY A 205 5.99 -11.36 -17.88
C GLY A 205 5.10 -10.83 -16.77
N ILE A 206 5.67 -10.72 -15.58
CA ILE A 206 5.02 -10.17 -14.37
C ILE A 206 5.91 -9.10 -13.78
N VAL A 207 5.36 -7.92 -13.49
CA VAL A 207 6.06 -6.90 -12.69
C VAL A 207 5.91 -7.26 -11.22
N LEU A 208 7.03 -7.49 -10.55
CA LEU A 208 7.14 -7.82 -9.14
C LEU A 208 8.25 -7.04 -8.46
N GLU A 209 8.22 -6.96 -7.13
CA GLU A 209 9.42 -6.57 -6.38
C GLU A 209 10.54 -7.59 -6.58
N GLY A 210 11.78 -7.10 -6.74
CA GLY A 210 12.93 -7.96 -6.95
C GLY A 210 13.17 -8.96 -5.83
N VAL A 211 12.90 -8.56 -4.57
CA VAL A 211 13.02 -9.48 -3.42
C VAL A 211 11.98 -10.58 -3.46
N VAL A 212 10.75 -10.26 -3.86
CA VAL A 212 9.65 -11.25 -4.00
C VAL A 212 9.92 -12.18 -5.18
N ALA A 213 10.30 -11.63 -6.32
CA ALA A 213 10.64 -12.41 -7.50
C ALA A 213 11.75 -13.42 -7.19
N LYS A 214 12.82 -13.01 -6.48
CA LYS A 214 13.91 -13.91 -6.06
C LYS A 214 13.42 -15.08 -5.19
N GLN A 215 12.43 -14.85 -4.31
CA GLN A 215 11.85 -15.94 -3.53
C GLN A 215 11.10 -16.95 -4.41
N TYR A 216 10.37 -16.47 -5.41
CA TYR A 216 9.72 -17.37 -6.37
C TYR A 216 10.73 -18.18 -7.19
N LEU A 217 11.89 -17.63 -7.54
CA LEU A 217 12.93 -18.35 -8.28
C LEU A 217 13.53 -19.54 -7.51
N ILE A 218 13.48 -19.52 -6.16
CA ILE A 218 14.00 -20.63 -5.34
C ILE A 218 13.27 -21.95 -5.63
N PHE A 219 11.96 -21.85 -5.89
CA PHE A 219 11.10 -23.03 -6.07
C PHE A 219 10.57 -23.17 -7.51
N ASN A 220 11.06 -22.35 -8.44
CA ASN A 220 10.58 -22.31 -9.83
C ASN A 220 11.79 -22.11 -10.76
N ASP A 221 12.42 -23.19 -11.14
CA ASP A 221 13.62 -23.22 -12.01
C ASP A 221 13.28 -22.89 -13.47
N ASP A 222 12.00 -22.89 -13.82
CA ASP A 222 11.42 -22.49 -15.10
C ASP A 222 11.19 -20.98 -15.24
N LEU A 223 11.45 -20.19 -14.16
CA LEU A 223 11.33 -18.74 -14.13
C LEU A 223 12.72 -18.07 -14.11
N ALA A 224 12.77 -16.79 -14.52
CA ALA A 224 13.96 -15.94 -14.47
C ALA A 224 13.58 -14.46 -14.37
N LEU A 225 14.54 -13.62 -13.95
CA LEU A 225 14.42 -12.17 -14.09
C LEU A 225 14.97 -11.75 -15.46
N ALA A 226 14.21 -10.92 -16.17
CA ALA A 226 14.70 -10.23 -17.36
C ALA A 226 15.49 -8.98 -16.97
N ASP A 227 16.35 -8.50 -17.89
CA ASP A 227 17.21 -7.33 -17.67
C ASP A 227 16.47 -5.99 -17.82
N VAL A 228 15.15 -6.01 -17.96
CA VAL A 228 14.32 -4.82 -18.15
C VAL A 228 14.40 -3.91 -16.93
N GLN A 229 14.70 -2.63 -17.19
CA GLN A 229 14.63 -1.57 -16.19
C GLN A 229 13.36 -0.74 -16.40
N PHE A 230 12.59 -0.52 -15.35
CA PHE A 230 11.41 0.32 -15.38
C PHE A 230 11.72 1.72 -14.83
N GLU A 231 11.18 2.74 -15.45
CA GLU A 231 11.21 4.08 -14.88
C GLU A 231 10.42 4.11 -13.57
N GLY A 232 10.99 4.73 -12.53
CA GLY A 232 10.36 4.78 -11.21
C GLY A 232 10.28 3.43 -10.50
N ALA A 233 11.12 2.45 -10.87
CA ALA A 233 11.14 1.11 -10.30
C ALA A 233 11.44 1.06 -8.81
N LYS A 234 12.10 2.07 -8.24
CA LYS A 234 12.42 2.14 -6.82
C LYS A 234 11.15 2.25 -5.99
N LYS A 235 11.10 1.45 -4.95
CA LYS A 235 9.94 1.33 -4.08
C LYS A 235 10.40 1.17 -2.63
N VAL A 236 9.53 1.46 -1.70
CA VAL A 236 9.76 1.28 -0.26
C VAL A 236 8.52 0.68 0.36
N SER A 237 8.71 -0.08 1.43
CA SER A 237 7.64 -0.65 2.23
C SER A 237 7.44 0.13 3.53
N SER A 238 6.19 0.30 3.93
CA SER A 238 5.76 0.92 5.18
C SER A 238 4.51 0.20 5.69
N VAL A 239 4.24 0.32 6.97
CA VAL A 239 2.96 -0.11 7.55
C VAL A 239 1.92 0.95 7.23
N ALA A 240 0.79 0.56 6.64
CA ALA A 240 -0.32 1.47 6.40
C ALA A 240 -1.37 1.38 7.52
N MET A 241 -1.99 2.50 7.85
CA MET A 241 -3.06 2.59 8.84
C MET A 241 -4.09 3.63 8.42
N LYS A 242 -5.26 3.61 9.04
CA LYS A 242 -6.28 4.63 8.80
C LYS A 242 -5.72 6.01 9.15
N LYS A 243 -6.03 6.98 8.31
CA LYS A 243 -5.68 8.40 8.52
C LYS A 243 -6.66 9.05 9.48
#